data_442f60e7adb0ca5f42921b2c858979e3
#
_entry.id   442f60e7adb0ca5f42921b2c858979e3
#
_cell.length_a   1.000
_cell.length_b   1.000
_cell.length_c   1.000
_cell.angle_alpha   90.00
_cell.angle_beta   90.00
_cell.angle_gamma   90.00
#
_symmetry.space_group_name_H-M   'P 1'
#
loop_
_entity.id
_entity.type
_entity.pdbx_description
1 polymer ?
#
loop_
_entity_poly.entity_id
_entity_poly.type
_entity_poly.pdbx_seq_one_letter_code
_entity_poly.pdbx_strand_id
1 'polypeptide(L)'
;MKAKVLKYKFDGNTVVAPYMELEAYAENIYLSLSDKNEYGNENYDYFHVVCKVENIYFSCGQYSREMLGREEQKERLVKYCKNWIANMLQDAENGNHVSLLSIRVFEELGLDTVPLLQAREAYRKKQEQRRQEQKEQEEEKRRLEEAKWQQELDEEKQKFLNGEYIPANMFLEISKRDGFEI
;
A
#
# COMPACT_ATOMS: atom_id res chain seq x y z
N MET A 1 28.08 -10.21 11.41
CA MET A 1 28.88 -9.17 10.70
C MET A 1 28.11 -7.86 10.71
N LYS A 2 28.78 -6.72 10.47
CA LYS A 2 28.10 -5.40 10.42
C LYS A 2 28.22 -4.81 9.01
N ALA A 3 27.08 -4.45 8.41
CA ALA A 3 27.04 -3.91 7.05
C ALA A 3 26.06 -2.75 6.95
N LYS A 4 26.28 -1.88 5.97
CA LYS A 4 25.28 -0.89 5.54
C LYS A 4 24.19 -1.59 4.75
N VAL A 5 22.92 -1.40 5.16
CA VAL A 5 21.77 -2.07 4.53
C VAL A 5 20.81 -1.01 4.03
N LEU A 6 20.56 -1.01 2.72
CA LEU A 6 19.51 -0.18 2.12
C LEU A 6 18.15 -0.71 2.57
N LYS A 7 17.34 0.14 3.16
CA LYS A 7 15.97 -0.17 3.57
C LYS A 7 15.10 1.07 3.58
N TYR A 8 13.78 0.88 3.51
CA TYR A 8 12.84 1.97 3.73
C TYR A 8 12.89 2.46 5.19
N LYS A 9 12.60 3.74 5.39
CA LYS A 9 12.12 4.22 6.68
C LYS A 9 10.66 3.77 6.88
N PHE A 10 10.19 3.91 8.11
CA PHE A 10 8.82 3.58 8.49
C PHE A 10 7.74 4.31 7.64
N ASP A 11 8.04 5.52 7.14
CA ASP A 11 7.15 6.28 6.26
C ASP A 11 7.03 5.72 4.82
N GLY A 12 7.79 4.67 4.49
CA GLY A 12 7.79 4.01 3.18
C GLY A 12 8.38 4.82 2.03
N ASN A 13 8.77 6.09 2.26
CA ASN A 13 9.18 7.02 1.20
C ASN A 13 10.69 7.27 1.12
N THR A 14 11.41 7.03 2.21
CA THR A 14 12.83 7.35 2.28
C THR A 14 13.68 6.08 2.35
N VAL A 15 14.59 5.94 1.40
CA VAL A 15 15.62 4.87 1.44
C VAL A 15 16.75 5.33 2.33
N VAL A 16 17.10 4.52 3.33
CA VAL A 16 18.21 4.75 4.26
C VAL A 16 19.15 3.55 4.26
N ALA A 17 20.40 3.78 4.60
CA ALA A 17 21.41 2.75 4.70
C ALA A 17 22.05 2.76 6.10
N PRO A 18 21.33 2.34 7.15
CA PRO A 18 21.89 2.21 8.48
C PRO A 18 22.91 1.07 8.54
N TYR A 19 23.80 1.10 9.52
CA TYR A 19 24.61 -0.07 9.84
C TYR A 19 23.78 -1.05 10.65
N MET A 20 23.70 -2.30 10.20
CA MET A 20 22.97 -3.38 10.85
C MET A 20 23.93 -4.54 11.15
N GLU A 21 23.71 -5.19 12.29
CA GLU A 21 24.37 -6.46 12.59
C GLU A 21 23.61 -7.58 11.89
N LEU A 22 24.34 -8.34 11.08
CA LEU A 22 23.80 -9.38 10.22
C LEU A 22 24.31 -10.75 10.61
N GLU A 23 23.40 -11.71 10.70
CA GLU A 23 23.67 -13.13 10.85
C GLU A 23 23.40 -13.85 9.52
N ALA A 24 24.30 -14.77 9.14
CA ALA A 24 24.12 -15.53 7.90
C ALA A 24 22.95 -16.52 8.05
N TYR A 25 22.06 -16.52 7.07
CA TYR A 25 20.91 -17.40 7.04
C TYR A 25 20.95 -18.41 5.88
N ALA A 26 21.28 -17.93 4.69
CA ALA A 26 21.43 -18.72 3.49
C ALA A 26 22.43 -18.06 2.52
N GLU A 27 22.63 -18.63 1.35
CA GLU A 27 23.50 -18.04 0.34
C GLU A 27 23.05 -16.63 -0.03
N ASN A 28 23.92 -15.64 0.23
CA ASN A 28 23.63 -14.21 -0.01
C ASN A 28 22.40 -13.65 0.73
N ILE A 29 21.94 -14.33 1.77
CA ILE A 29 20.84 -13.92 2.61
C ILE A 29 21.27 -13.89 4.08
N TYR A 30 20.90 -12.79 4.72
CA TYR A 30 21.25 -12.51 6.11
C TYR A 30 20.01 -12.10 6.89
N LEU A 31 20.05 -12.29 8.18
CA LEU A 31 19.00 -11.85 9.11
C LEU A 31 19.55 -10.73 9.99
N SER A 32 18.72 -9.73 10.21
CA SER A 32 18.94 -8.75 11.27
C SER A 32 17.69 -8.69 12.12
N LEU A 33 17.87 -8.80 13.46
CA LEU A 33 16.76 -8.67 14.39
C LEU A 33 16.09 -7.32 14.19
N SER A 34 14.77 -7.31 14.06
CA SER A 34 14.00 -6.09 13.99
C SER A 34 13.85 -5.53 15.42
N ASP A 35 14.46 -4.37 15.66
CA ASP A 35 14.35 -3.70 16.96
C ASP A 35 12.94 -3.17 17.23
N LYS A 36 12.19 -2.91 16.15
CA LYS A 36 10.84 -2.35 16.23
C LYS A 36 9.96 -2.86 15.08
N ASN A 37 8.69 -3.12 15.39
CA ASN A 37 7.69 -3.38 14.36
C ASN A 37 7.34 -2.07 13.61
N GLU A 38 6.43 -2.17 12.63
CA GLU A 38 5.95 -1.03 11.85
C GLU A 38 5.28 0.09 12.69
N TYR A 39 4.83 -0.25 13.92
CA TYR A 39 4.25 0.70 14.89
C TYR A 39 5.25 1.26 15.89
N GLY A 40 6.54 0.91 15.75
CA GLY A 40 7.60 1.38 16.62
C GLY A 40 7.75 0.61 17.94
N ASN A 41 6.99 -0.48 18.16
CA ASN A 41 7.12 -1.34 19.34
C ASN A 41 8.26 -2.35 19.15
N GLU A 42 8.93 -2.71 20.24
CA GLU A 42 9.93 -3.80 20.23
C GLU A 42 9.25 -5.11 19.79
N ASN A 43 9.86 -5.78 18.83
CA ASN A 43 9.33 -7.03 18.29
C ASN A 43 10.46 -8.02 17.98
N TYR A 44 10.67 -8.94 18.90
CA TYR A 44 11.70 -9.97 18.83
C TYR A 44 11.32 -11.20 17.97
N ASP A 45 10.10 -11.25 17.48
CA ASP A 45 9.61 -12.38 16.68
C ASP A 45 9.80 -12.18 15.17
N TYR A 46 10.23 -10.99 14.75
CA TYR A 46 10.42 -10.64 13.34
C TYR A 46 11.87 -10.28 13.05
N PHE A 47 12.33 -10.70 11.89
CA PHE A 47 13.65 -10.39 11.37
C PHE A 47 13.56 -9.60 10.07
N HIS A 48 14.47 -8.65 9.88
CA HIS A 48 14.74 -8.16 8.53
C HIS A 48 15.49 -9.23 7.77
N VAL A 49 14.96 -9.63 6.64
CA VAL A 49 15.66 -10.45 5.66
C VAL A 49 16.41 -9.52 4.73
N VAL A 50 17.73 -9.69 4.68
CA VAL A 50 18.64 -8.86 3.91
C VAL A 50 19.25 -9.70 2.80
N CYS A 51 19.01 -9.31 1.55
CA CYS A 51 19.69 -9.89 0.39
C CYS A 51 21.00 -9.17 0.14
N LYS A 52 21.99 -9.93 -0.36
CA LYS A 52 23.24 -9.40 -0.89
C LYS A 52 23.30 -9.64 -2.38
N VAL A 53 23.43 -8.58 -3.17
CA VAL A 53 23.72 -8.65 -4.59
C VAL A 53 25.06 -7.95 -4.81
N GLU A 54 26.04 -8.67 -5.31
CA GLU A 54 27.44 -8.21 -5.38
C GLU A 54 27.96 -7.76 -3.99
N ASN A 55 28.19 -6.45 -3.84
CA ASN A 55 28.62 -5.83 -2.57
C ASN A 55 27.54 -5.01 -1.86
N ILE A 56 26.30 -4.99 -2.40
CA ILE A 56 25.20 -4.21 -1.88
C ILE A 56 24.28 -5.09 -1.05
N TYR A 57 23.98 -4.61 0.16
CA TYR A 57 23.01 -5.22 1.07
C TYR A 57 21.73 -4.41 1.10
N PHE A 58 20.58 -5.07 0.95
CA PHE A 58 19.28 -4.40 1.00
C PHE A 58 18.20 -5.27 1.65
N SER A 59 17.26 -4.64 2.31
CA SER A 59 16.16 -5.32 3.01
C SER A 59 15.12 -5.81 2.01
N CYS A 60 14.81 -7.12 2.04
CA CYS A 60 13.71 -7.72 1.29
C CYS A 60 12.38 -7.69 2.06
N GLY A 61 12.38 -7.22 3.30
CA GLY A 61 11.21 -7.16 4.16
C GLY A 61 11.43 -7.76 5.54
N GLN A 62 10.37 -7.77 6.33
CA GLN A 62 10.32 -8.39 7.66
C GLN A 62 9.57 -9.72 7.58
N TYR A 63 10.09 -10.73 8.24
CA TYR A 63 9.49 -12.07 8.30
C TYR A 63 9.50 -12.59 9.72
N SER A 64 8.44 -13.32 10.09
CA SER A 64 8.38 -13.96 11.39
C SER A 64 9.40 -15.10 11.52
N ARG A 65 9.83 -15.37 12.73
CA ARG A 65 10.73 -16.50 13.06
C ARG A 65 10.15 -17.83 12.56
N GLU A 66 8.86 -18.04 12.75
CA GLU A 66 8.16 -19.24 12.29
C GLU A 66 8.25 -19.40 10.77
N MET A 67 8.05 -18.31 10.02
CA MET A 67 8.12 -18.33 8.56
C MET A 67 9.54 -18.62 8.06
N LEU A 68 10.55 -18.04 8.69
CA LEU A 68 11.95 -18.27 8.35
C LEU A 68 12.44 -19.69 8.70
N GLY A 69 11.75 -20.40 9.60
CA GLY A 69 12.02 -21.82 9.92
C GLY A 69 11.53 -22.79 8.85
N ARG A 70 10.77 -22.36 7.84
CA ARG A 70 10.25 -23.23 6.77
C ARG A 70 11.25 -23.31 5.62
N GLU A 71 11.62 -24.53 5.23
CA GLU A 71 12.60 -24.74 4.15
C GLU A 71 12.13 -24.16 2.81
N GLU A 72 10.84 -24.32 2.48
CA GLU A 72 10.24 -23.71 1.27
C GLU A 72 10.43 -22.19 1.21
N GLN A 73 10.30 -21.50 2.35
CA GLN A 73 10.51 -20.06 2.41
C GLN A 73 11.98 -19.71 2.19
N LYS A 74 12.89 -20.49 2.73
CA LYS A 74 14.32 -20.31 2.54
C LYS A 74 14.71 -20.49 1.07
N GLU A 75 14.21 -21.52 0.41
CA GLU A 75 14.43 -21.75 -1.02
C GLU A 75 13.87 -20.60 -1.88
N ARG A 76 12.67 -20.10 -1.54
CA ARG A 76 12.08 -18.93 -2.21
C ARG A 76 12.96 -17.69 -2.08
N LEU A 77 13.45 -17.43 -0.89
CA LEU A 77 14.32 -16.27 -0.63
C LEU A 77 15.64 -16.39 -1.40
N VAL A 78 16.27 -17.57 -1.41
CA VAL A 78 17.48 -17.82 -2.19
C VAL A 78 17.25 -17.58 -3.68
N LYS A 79 16.17 -18.16 -4.23
CA LYS A 79 15.80 -17.97 -5.63
C LYS A 79 15.52 -16.50 -5.95
N TYR A 80 14.79 -15.81 -5.09
CA TYR A 80 14.49 -14.39 -5.22
C TYR A 80 15.76 -13.54 -5.25
N CYS A 81 16.68 -13.76 -4.29
CA CYS A 81 17.93 -13.01 -4.21
C CYS A 81 18.81 -13.25 -5.44
N LYS A 82 18.96 -14.51 -5.90
CA LYS A 82 19.74 -14.85 -7.08
C LYS A 82 19.25 -14.17 -8.37
N ASN A 83 17.94 -14.04 -8.52
CA ASN A 83 17.33 -13.48 -9.72
C ASN A 83 16.85 -12.03 -9.54
N TRP A 84 17.30 -11.36 -8.48
CA TRP A 84 16.71 -10.09 -8.07
C TRP A 84 16.73 -9.02 -9.16
N ILE A 85 17.87 -8.83 -9.86
CA ILE A 85 17.99 -7.85 -10.93
C ILE A 85 17.01 -8.17 -12.07
N ALA A 86 16.98 -9.42 -12.51
CA ALA A 86 16.07 -9.85 -13.58
C ALA A 86 14.59 -9.69 -13.19
N ASN A 87 14.24 -10.00 -11.94
CA ASN A 87 12.89 -9.81 -11.44
C ASN A 87 12.49 -8.32 -11.44
N MET A 88 13.39 -7.41 -11.07
CA MET A 88 13.09 -5.97 -11.06
C MET A 88 12.88 -5.41 -12.48
N LEU A 89 13.68 -5.86 -13.45
CA LEU A 89 13.49 -5.47 -14.85
C LEU A 89 12.18 -6.03 -15.41
N GLN A 90 11.87 -7.28 -15.11
CA GLN A 90 10.60 -7.90 -15.52
C GLN A 90 9.38 -7.22 -14.90
N ASP A 91 9.46 -6.81 -13.62
CA ASP A 91 8.41 -6.04 -12.96
C ASP A 91 8.20 -4.69 -13.66
N ALA A 92 9.27 -4.02 -14.04
CA ALA A 92 9.20 -2.77 -14.78
C ALA A 92 8.55 -2.97 -16.16
N GLU A 93 8.93 -3.99 -16.92
CA GLU A 93 8.35 -4.34 -18.23
C GLU A 93 6.86 -4.67 -18.13
N ASN A 94 6.46 -5.38 -17.07
CA ASN A 94 5.06 -5.75 -16.81
C ASN A 94 4.20 -4.58 -16.28
N GLY A 95 4.78 -3.40 -16.07
CA GLY A 95 4.08 -2.24 -15.50
C GLY A 95 3.68 -2.43 -14.03
N ASN A 96 4.39 -3.28 -13.29
CA ASN A 96 4.22 -3.48 -11.87
C ASN A 96 4.82 -2.32 -11.06
N HIS A 97 4.50 -2.28 -9.77
CA HIS A 97 5.05 -1.28 -8.87
C HIS A 97 6.55 -1.49 -8.66
N VAL A 98 7.36 -0.51 -9.09
CA VAL A 98 8.79 -0.46 -8.80
C VAL A 98 9.05 0.42 -7.58
N SER A 99 9.76 -0.13 -6.61
CA SER A 99 10.07 0.56 -5.35
C SER A 99 11.25 1.53 -5.49
N LEU A 100 11.27 2.58 -4.66
CA LEU A 100 12.44 3.46 -4.56
C LEU A 100 13.69 2.71 -4.09
N LEU A 101 13.52 1.68 -3.26
CA LEU A 101 14.63 0.84 -2.82
C LEU A 101 15.26 0.11 -4.01
N SER A 102 14.44 -0.44 -4.92
CA SER A 102 14.95 -1.11 -6.12
C SER A 102 15.75 -0.16 -7.01
N ILE A 103 15.26 1.06 -7.22
CA ILE A 103 15.98 2.09 -7.96
C ILE A 103 17.32 2.40 -7.28
N ARG A 104 17.32 2.59 -5.97
CA ARG A 104 18.53 2.88 -5.21
C ARG A 104 19.56 1.76 -5.26
N VAL A 105 19.13 0.50 -5.22
CA VAL A 105 20.04 -0.65 -5.38
C VAL A 105 20.65 -0.67 -6.77
N PHE A 106 19.87 -0.38 -7.82
CA PHE A 106 20.38 -0.27 -9.19
C PHE A 106 21.43 0.85 -9.32
N GLU A 107 21.18 2.02 -8.74
CA GLU A 107 22.14 3.14 -8.69
C GLU A 107 23.45 2.71 -8.02
N GLU A 108 23.40 2.07 -6.86
CA GLU A 108 24.58 1.61 -6.13
C GLU A 108 25.36 0.51 -6.86
N LEU A 109 24.68 -0.29 -7.69
CA LEU A 109 25.28 -1.29 -8.57
C LEU A 109 25.79 -0.70 -9.89
N GLY A 110 25.55 0.58 -10.17
CA GLY A 110 25.91 1.23 -11.44
C GLY A 110 25.10 0.73 -12.64
N LEU A 111 23.89 0.17 -12.40
CA LEU A 111 22.99 -0.32 -13.44
C LEU A 111 22.11 0.80 -13.97
N ASP A 112 21.59 0.63 -15.20
CA ASP A 112 20.64 1.57 -15.79
C ASP A 112 19.32 1.60 -15.01
N THR A 113 18.96 2.76 -14.49
CA THR A 113 17.72 2.99 -13.71
C THR A 113 16.57 3.52 -14.55
N VAL A 114 16.80 3.91 -15.79
CA VAL A 114 15.79 4.53 -16.67
C VAL A 114 14.53 3.66 -16.80
N PRO A 115 14.63 2.34 -17.07
CA PRO A 115 13.45 1.48 -17.18
C PRO A 115 12.61 1.46 -15.89
N LEU A 116 13.26 1.41 -14.72
CA LEU A 116 12.61 1.38 -13.41
C LEU A 116 11.91 2.71 -13.09
N LEU A 117 12.53 3.83 -13.40
CA LEU A 117 11.97 5.17 -13.21
C LEU A 117 10.73 5.38 -14.09
N GLN A 118 10.81 4.99 -15.37
CA GLN A 118 9.68 5.07 -16.29
C GLN A 118 8.49 4.20 -15.85
N ALA A 119 8.76 2.96 -15.45
CA ALA A 119 7.73 2.05 -14.94
C ALA A 119 7.06 2.59 -13.68
N ARG A 120 7.84 3.14 -12.75
CA ARG A 120 7.32 3.76 -11.53
C ARG A 120 6.41 4.96 -11.83
N GLU A 121 6.82 5.83 -12.75
CA GLU A 121 6.02 6.98 -13.16
C GLU A 121 4.72 6.56 -13.86
N ALA A 122 4.78 5.59 -14.76
CA ALA A 122 3.61 5.03 -15.43
C ALA A 122 2.63 4.39 -14.43
N TYR A 123 3.14 3.63 -13.47
CA TYR A 123 2.34 3.04 -12.41
C TYR A 123 1.66 4.11 -11.54
N ARG A 124 2.38 5.18 -11.18
CA ARG A 124 1.83 6.29 -10.40
C ARG A 124 0.67 6.97 -11.12
N LYS A 125 0.85 7.29 -12.41
CA LYS A 125 -0.21 7.90 -13.25
C LYS A 125 -1.45 7.01 -13.32
N LYS A 126 -1.25 5.70 -13.54
CA LYS A 126 -2.37 4.75 -13.59
C LYS A 126 -3.13 4.66 -12.25
N GLN A 127 -2.42 4.70 -11.12
CA GLN A 127 -3.06 4.71 -9.80
C GLN A 127 -3.83 6.01 -9.54
N GLU A 128 -3.31 7.14 -9.99
CA GLU A 128 -3.96 8.43 -9.86
C GLU A 128 -5.26 8.50 -10.68
N GLN A 129 -5.22 8.02 -11.93
CA GLN A 129 -6.43 7.87 -12.76
C GLN A 129 -7.49 6.99 -12.08
N ARG A 130 -7.11 5.81 -11.59
CA ARG A 130 -8.04 4.91 -10.89
C ARG A 130 -8.67 5.55 -9.66
N ARG A 131 -7.89 6.33 -8.89
CA ARG A 131 -8.42 7.06 -7.73
C ARG A 131 -9.41 8.14 -8.15
N GLN A 132 -9.16 8.79 -9.26
CA GLN A 132 -10.05 9.81 -9.81
C GLN A 132 -11.37 9.20 -10.27
N GLU A 133 -11.31 8.13 -11.08
CA GLU A 133 -12.47 7.37 -11.54
C GLU A 133 -13.31 6.85 -10.36
N GLN A 134 -12.68 6.33 -9.30
CA GLN A 134 -13.38 5.89 -8.10
C GLN A 134 -14.11 7.04 -7.39
N LYS A 135 -13.45 8.20 -7.24
CA LYS A 135 -14.08 9.38 -6.63
C LYS A 135 -15.28 9.87 -7.45
N GLU A 136 -15.16 9.91 -8.77
CA GLU A 136 -16.23 10.30 -9.66
C GLU A 136 -17.43 9.34 -9.55
N GLN A 137 -17.18 8.03 -9.51
CA GLN A 137 -18.22 7.01 -9.33
C GLN A 137 -18.90 7.12 -7.94
N GLU A 138 -18.13 7.34 -6.88
CA GLU A 138 -18.68 7.53 -5.53
C GLU A 138 -19.52 8.82 -5.45
N GLU A 139 -19.09 9.89 -6.10
CA GLU A 139 -19.81 11.15 -6.13
C GLU A 139 -21.10 11.04 -6.94
N GLU A 140 -21.05 10.36 -8.08
CA GLU A 140 -22.25 10.08 -8.90
C GLU A 140 -23.26 9.22 -8.12
N LYS A 141 -22.77 8.17 -7.44
CA LYS A 141 -23.61 7.32 -6.59
C LYS A 141 -24.30 8.14 -5.50
N ARG A 142 -23.55 9.01 -4.83
CA ARG A 142 -24.09 9.89 -3.79
C ARG A 142 -25.16 10.82 -4.35
N ARG A 143 -24.92 11.44 -5.51
CA ARG A 143 -25.91 12.31 -6.18
C ARG A 143 -27.20 11.56 -6.53
N LEU A 144 -27.09 10.31 -6.99
CA LEU A 144 -28.25 9.48 -7.30
C LEU A 144 -29.03 9.09 -6.04
N GLU A 145 -28.33 8.79 -4.95
CA GLU A 145 -28.97 8.50 -3.64
C GLU A 145 -29.67 9.74 -3.07
N GLU A 146 -29.03 10.90 -3.14
CA GLU A 146 -29.62 12.20 -2.73
C GLU A 146 -30.84 12.54 -3.58
N ALA A 147 -30.80 12.32 -4.89
CA ALA A 147 -31.95 12.57 -5.78
C ALA A 147 -33.13 11.64 -5.48
N LYS A 148 -32.88 10.35 -5.23
CA LYS A 148 -33.91 9.40 -4.80
C LYS A 148 -34.53 9.79 -3.47
N TRP A 149 -33.71 10.12 -2.49
CA TRP A 149 -34.16 10.58 -1.19
C TRP A 149 -35.04 11.85 -1.33
N GLN A 150 -34.63 12.79 -2.17
CA GLN A 150 -35.41 14.00 -2.43
C GLN A 150 -36.76 13.68 -3.08
N GLN A 151 -36.78 12.74 -4.04
CA GLN A 151 -38.03 12.31 -4.66
C GLN A 151 -38.98 11.67 -3.65
N GLU A 152 -38.48 10.78 -2.79
CA GLU A 152 -39.25 10.14 -1.71
C GLU A 152 -39.86 11.19 -0.77
N LEU A 153 -39.07 12.20 -0.36
CA LEU A 153 -39.56 13.31 0.46
C LEU A 153 -40.66 14.10 -0.23
N ASP A 154 -40.53 14.37 -1.53
CA ASP A 154 -41.55 15.11 -2.29
C ASP A 154 -42.85 14.30 -2.45
N GLU A 155 -42.76 12.98 -2.67
CA GLU A 155 -43.91 12.09 -2.69
C GLU A 155 -44.64 12.02 -1.34
N GLU A 156 -43.89 11.89 -0.23
CA GLU A 156 -44.47 11.87 1.12
C GLU A 156 -45.09 13.24 1.49
N LYS A 157 -44.46 14.34 1.03
CA LYS A 157 -45.03 15.67 1.21
C LYS A 157 -46.41 15.80 0.51
N GLN A 158 -46.55 15.27 -0.70
CA GLN A 158 -47.86 15.27 -1.41
C GLN A 158 -48.90 14.45 -0.64
N LYS A 159 -48.54 13.30 -0.12
CA LYS A 159 -49.44 12.50 0.75
C LYS A 159 -49.88 13.27 1.99
N PHE A 160 -48.94 13.98 2.64
CA PHE A 160 -49.26 14.83 3.79
C PHE A 160 -50.28 15.95 3.42
N LEU A 161 -50.02 16.63 2.32
CA LEU A 161 -50.93 17.71 1.82
C LEU A 161 -52.32 17.18 1.47
N ASN A 162 -52.42 15.92 1.05
CA ASN A 162 -53.67 15.24 0.74
C ASN A 162 -54.39 14.69 2.00
N GLY A 163 -53.79 14.86 3.21
CA GLY A 163 -54.36 14.35 4.47
C GLY A 163 -54.12 12.88 4.70
N GLU A 164 -53.21 12.26 3.99
CA GLU A 164 -52.82 10.89 4.18
C GLU A 164 -51.80 10.77 5.35
N TYR A 165 -51.75 9.59 6.02
CA TYR A 165 -50.79 9.32 7.06
C TYR A 165 -49.39 9.16 6.48
N ILE A 166 -48.40 9.79 7.11
CA ILE A 166 -46.97 9.62 6.79
C ILE A 166 -46.18 9.21 8.03
N PRO A 167 -45.06 8.47 7.89
CA PRO A 167 -44.20 8.13 9.01
C PRO A 167 -43.65 9.38 9.72
N ALA A 168 -43.55 9.32 11.05
CA ALA A 168 -43.13 10.48 11.87
C ALA A 168 -41.74 11.03 11.51
N ASN A 169 -40.80 10.17 11.13
CA ASN A 169 -39.46 10.58 10.66
C ASN A 169 -39.51 11.37 9.35
N MET A 170 -40.32 10.95 8.38
CA MET A 170 -40.52 11.67 7.12
C MET A 170 -41.26 13.00 7.35
N PHE A 171 -42.23 13.02 8.23
CA PHE A 171 -42.93 14.23 8.63
C PHE A 171 -41.95 15.28 9.20
N LEU A 172 -41.04 14.87 10.08
CA LEU A 172 -40.03 15.77 10.66
C LEU A 172 -39.08 16.36 9.61
N GLU A 173 -38.65 15.58 8.63
CA GLU A 173 -37.78 16.05 7.56
C GLU A 173 -38.49 17.03 6.60
N ILE A 174 -39.75 16.75 6.23
CA ILE A 174 -40.58 17.63 5.44
C ILE A 174 -40.80 18.96 6.17
N SER A 175 -41.14 18.87 7.46
CA SER A 175 -41.40 20.06 8.27
C SER A 175 -40.18 20.96 8.41
N LYS A 176 -39.03 20.40 8.66
CA LYS A 176 -37.76 21.15 8.73
C LYS A 176 -37.43 21.85 7.40
N ARG A 177 -37.58 21.13 6.30
CA ARG A 177 -37.29 21.69 4.96
C ARG A 177 -38.19 22.83 4.58
N ASP A 178 -39.47 22.73 4.91
CA ASP A 178 -40.47 23.73 4.53
C ASP A 178 -40.65 24.84 5.59
N GLY A 179 -39.82 24.81 6.66
CA GLY A 179 -39.82 25.88 7.67
C GLY A 179 -40.99 25.85 8.66
N PHE A 180 -41.65 24.70 8.79
CA PHE A 180 -42.66 24.53 9.84
C PHE A 180 -41.94 24.35 11.20
N GLU A 181 -42.17 25.24 12.12
CA GLU A 181 -41.82 25.03 13.55
C GLU A 181 -42.80 24.02 14.17
N ILE A 182 -42.27 22.93 14.73
CA ILE A 182 -42.99 21.93 15.47
C ILE A 182 -42.83 22.22 16.98
#